data_351b013e250821b933d7498dc4b57bab
#
_entry.id   351b013e250821b933d7498dc4b57bab
#
_cell.length_a   1.000
_cell.length_b   1.000
_cell.length_c   1.000
_cell.angle_alpha   90.00
_cell.angle_beta   90.00
_cell.angle_gamma   90.00
#
_symmetry.space_group_name_H-M   'P 1'
#
loop_
_entity.id
_entity.type
_entity.pdbx_description
1 polymer ?
#
loop_
_entity_poly.entity_id
_entity_poly.type
_entity_poly.pdbx_seq_one_letter_code
_entity_poly.pdbx_strand_id
1 'polypeptide(L)'
;PWTRARIATHAFPAVVTVLWLIPLVYAIVASFRSYQYTAQHGYLSFGGFTIDNYVAAWTQGDFARKFVNSAIITIPAVTLTLFLASMVAFVLARFNWKFNIVMLGAFTAGNLLPPQALLIPVFKMFQSIEVPFWFSSSGTLLNSYWGLIAVNVAFQVGFCTFVLSNYMKALPKEIYESAMVDGASIWQQFWKLTLPLCRPSLAALATLEITWIYNEFFWATVLLQNGDMFPITSSLTNLSGAFFTDNNLVAAGAVMIALPTVI
;
A
#
# COMPACT_ATOMS: atom_id res chain seq x y z
N PRO A 1 36.26 -24.07 -1.48
CA PRO A 1 37.08 -23.03 -2.10
C PRO A 1 36.19 -22.11 -2.93
N TRP A 2 36.29 -20.78 -2.69
CA TRP A 2 35.56 -19.77 -3.44
C TRP A 2 36.17 -19.68 -4.85
N THR A 3 35.43 -20.12 -5.86
CA THR A 3 35.82 -19.91 -7.26
C THR A 3 35.62 -18.44 -7.66
N ARG A 4 36.38 -17.97 -8.65
CA ARG A 4 36.25 -16.58 -9.19
C ARG A 4 34.80 -16.27 -9.60
N ALA A 5 34.11 -17.24 -10.19
CA ALA A 5 32.69 -17.10 -10.55
C ALA A 5 31.79 -16.89 -9.33
N ARG A 6 32.03 -17.64 -8.25
CA ARG A 6 31.25 -17.50 -7.00
C ARG A 6 31.50 -16.15 -6.33
N ILE A 7 32.77 -15.67 -6.35
CA ILE A 7 33.10 -14.34 -5.83
C ILE A 7 32.36 -13.26 -6.65
N ALA A 8 32.38 -13.34 -7.97
CA ALA A 8 31.69 -12.38 -8.84
C ALA A 8 30.15 -12.39 -8.62
N THR A 9 29.57 -13.59 -8.45
CA THR A 9 28.11 -13.75 -8.19
C THR A 9 27.67 -13.10 -6.90
N HIS A 10 28.51 -13.02 -5.87
CA HIS A 10 28.21 -12.37 -4.61
C HIS A 10 28.67 -10.90 -4.55
N ALA A 11 29.79 -10.59 -5.19
CA ALA A 11 30.35 -9.23 -5.18
C ALA A 11 29.44 -8.24 -5.93
N PHE A 12 28.92 -8.62 -7.07
CA PHE A 12 28.04 -7.75 -7.86
C PHE A 12 26.77 -7.33 -7.09
N PRO A 13 25.95 -8.26 -6.56
CA PRO A 13 24.80 -7.88 -5.74
C PRO A 13 25.18 -7.07 -4.50
N ALA A 14 26.29 -7.41 -3.83
CA ALA A 14 26.75 -6.68 -2.65
C ALA A 14 27.08 -5.22 -2.98
N VAL A 15 27.82 -4.97 -4.06
CA VAL A 15 28.13 -3.60 -4.51
C VAL A 15 26.84 -2.85 -4.86
N VAL A 16 25.94 -3.45 -5.63
CA VAL A 16 24.65 -2.84 -5.99
C VAL A 16 23.85 -2.52 -4.73
N THR A 17 23.77 -3.44 -3.78
CA THR A 17 23.06 -3.23 -2.52
C THR A 17 23.64 -2.05 -1.73
N VAL A 18 24.96 -1.98 -1.60
CA VAL A 18 25.63 -0.86 -0.90
C VAL A 18 25.32 0.47 -1.59
N LEU A 19 25.40 0.52 -2.92
CA LEU A 19 25.06 1.74 -3.68
C LEU A 19 23.59 2.16 -3.48
N TRP A 20 22.68 1.21 -3.43
CA TRP A 20 21.25 1.46 -3.17
C TRP A 20 20.98 1.93 -1.74
N LEU A 21 21.77 1.51 -0.77
CA LEU A 21 21.62 1.92 0.63
C LEU A 21 22.16 3.33 0.89
N ILE A 22 23.09 3.85 0.08
CA ILE A 22 23.71 5.17 0.27
C ILE A 22 22.65 6.28 0.45
N PRO A 23 21.65 6.46 -0.45
CA PRO A 23 20.65 7.53 -0.28
C PRO A 23 19.78 7.33 0.95
N LEU A 24 19.50 6.09 1.33
CA LEU A 24 18.69 5.80 2.54
C LEU A 24 19.48 6.15 3.80
N VAL A 25 20.75 5.73 3.89
CA VAL A 25 21.63 6.08 5.00
C VAL A 25 21.81 7.60 5.08
N TYR A 26 21.99 8.25 3.92
CA TYR A 26 22.07 9.70 3.85
C TYR A 26 20.80 10.38 4.38
N ALA A 27 19.63 9.91 3.98
CA ALA A 27 18.34 10.45 4.47
C ALA A 27 18.21 10.30 6.00
N ILE A 28 18.61 9.14 6.55
CA ILE A 28 18.61 8.91 7.99
C ILE A 28 19.59 9.86 8.69
N VAL A 29 20.83 10.01 8.19
CA VAL A 29 21.81 10.93 8.78
C VAL A 29 21.32 12.37 8.68
N ALA A 30 20.77 12.78 7.53
CA ALA A 30 20.23 14.11 7.31
C ALA A 30 19.07 14.43 8.26
N SER A 31 18.22 13.47 8.58
CA SER A 31 17.06 13.65 9.48
C SER A 31 17.46 14.04 10.91
N PHE A 32 18.66 13.64 11.35
CA PHE A 32 19.22 13.99 12.66
C PHE A 32 20.07 15.26 12.65
N ARG A 33 20.23 15.93 11.50
CA ARG A 33 21.09 17.12 11.41
C ARG A 33 20.27 18.41 11.41
N SER A 34 20.75 19.43 12.14
CA SER A 34 20.14 20.75 12.10
C SER A 34 20.35 21.44 10.75
N TYR A 35 19.34 22.17 10.31
CA TYR A 35 19.41 22.97 9.09
C TYR A 35 20.60 23.95 9.13
N GLN A 36 20.81 24.64 10.24
CA GLN A 36 21.88 25.61 10.41
C GLN A 36 23.26 24.99 10.17
N TYR A 37 23.50 23.82 10.75
CA TYR A 37 24.76 23.12 10.55
C TYR A 37 24.94 22.69 9.09
N THR A 38 23.88 22.18 8.47
CA THR A 38 23.91 21.76 7.06
C THR A 38 24.17 22.96 6.13
N ALA A 39 23.57 24.12 6.40
CA ALA A 39 23.75 25.32 5.62
C ALA A 39 25.20 25.88 5.71
N GLN A 40 25.85 25.74 6.87
CA GLN A 40 27.21 26.23 7.09
C GLN A 40 28.30 25.28 6.61
N HIS A 41 28.09 23.96 6.74
CA HIS A 41 29.14 22.95 6.50
C HIS A 41 28.87 22.08 5.27
N GLY A 42 27.72 22.26 4.61
CA GLY A 42 27.32 21.49 3.43
C GLY A 42 26.64 20.15 3.76
N TYR A 43 26.03 19.58 2.74
CA TYR A 43 25.17 18.39 2.87
C TYR A 43 25.92 17.12 3.25
N LEU A 44 27.18 16.98 2.85
CA LEU A 44 28.00 15.77 3.09
C LEU A 44 28.84 15.84 4.37
N SER A 45 28.80 16.95 5.12
CA SER A 45 29.53 17.10 6.38
C SER A 45 28.92 16.20 7.46
N PHE A 46 29.72 15.84 8.46
CA PHE A 46 29.26 15.01 9.58
C PHE A 46 29.24 15.86 10.86
N GLY A 47 28.09 15.91 11.55
CA GLY A 47 27.89 16.70 12.78
C GLY A 47 26.58 17.46 12.81
N GLY A 48 26.38 18.30 13.85
CA GLY A 48 25.17 19.10 14.05
C GLY A 48 23.94 18.27 14.38
N PHE A 49 24.11 17.16 15.11
CA PHE A 49 23.03 16.23 15.44
C PHE A 49 22.02 16.83 16.40
N THR A 50 20.73 16.66 16.05
CA THR A 50 19.57 17.08 16.85
C THR A 50 18.39 16.16 16.57
N ILE A 51 17.47 16.10 17.53
CA ILE A 51 16.17 15.44 17.36
C ILE A 51 15.04 16.44 17.05
N ASP A 52 15.34 17.73 17.00
CA ASP A 52 14.33 18.78 16.85
C ASP A 52 13.56 18.65 15.53
N ASN A 53 14.20 18.14 14.48
CA ASN A 53 13.52 17.86 13.20
C ASN A 53 12.36 16.89 13.35
N TYR A 54 12.50 15.86 14.20
CA TYR A 54 11.44 14.89 14.45
C TYR A 54 10.29 15.52 15.24
N VAL A 55 10.59 16.34 16.23
CA VAL A 55 9.57 17.07 17.01
C VAL A 55 8.85 18.07 16.11
N ALA A 56 9.61 18.82 15.31
CA ALA A 56 9.05 19.78 14.36
C ALA A 56 8.20 19.11 13.28
N ALA A 57 8.66 18.01 12.67
CA ALA A 57 7.88 17.27 11.69
C ALA A 57 6.58 16.69 12.28
N TRP A 58 6.64 16.15 13.50
CA TRP A 58 5.47 15.65 14.20
C TRP A 58 4.40 16.71 14.44
N THR A 59 4.83 17.89 14.91
CA THR A 59 3.91 18.99 15.26
C THR A 59 3.44 19.77 14.04
N GLN A 60 4.34 20.17 13.14
CA GLN A 60 4.01 20.97 11.96
C GLN A 60 3.25 20.15 10.90
N GLY A 61 3.57 18.87 10.76
CA GLY A 61 2.91 17.95 9.82
C GLY A 61 1.60 17.37 10.33
N ASP A 62 1.21 17.64 11.59
CA ASP A 62 0.05 17.00 12.26
C ASP A 62 0.07 15.47 12.12
N PHE A 63 1.24 14.88 12.34
CA PHE A 63 1.49 13.45 12.05
C PHE A 63 0.57 12.52 12.81
N ALA A 64 0.20 12.86 14.05
CA ALA A 64 -0.73 12.04 14.83
C ALA A 64 -2.05 11.81 14.09
N ARG A 65 -2.68 12.88 13.60
CA ARG A 65 -3.93 12.80 12.81
C ARG A 65 -3.69 12.04 11.50
N LYS A 66 -2.59 12.33 10.81
CA LYS A 66 -2.30 11.74 9.50
C LYS A 66 -2.03 10.24 9.57
N PHE A 67 -1.38 9.76 10.63
CA PHE A 67 -1.26 8.33 10.90
C PHE A 67 -2.62 7.65 11.14
N VAL A 68 -3.49 8.30 11.90
CA VAL A 68 -4.88 7.82 12.09
C VAL A 68 -5.62 7.77 10.78
N ASN A 69 -5.51 8.80 9.93
CA ASN A 69 -6.12 8.82 8.61
C ASN A 69 -5.61 7.65 7.73
N SER A 70 -4.29 7.42 7.71
CA SER A 70 -3.71 6.28 7.00
C SER A 70 -4.27 4.95 7.51
N ALA A 71 -4.42 4.77 8.82
CA ALA A 71 -5.00 3.56 9.39
C ALA A 71 -6.48 3.40 9.00
N ILE A 72 -7.28 4.48 9.05
CA ILE A 72 -8.70 4.50 8.66
C ILE A 72 -8.87 4.11 7.17
N ILE A 73 -7.92 4.45 6.32
CA ILE A 73 -7.94 4.10 4.90
C ILE A 73 -7.40 2.68 4.69
N THR A 74 -6.22 2.40 5.20
CA THR A 74 -5.48 1.16 4.89
C THR A 74 -6.16 -0.08 5.45
N ILE A 75 -6.59 -0.05 6.71
CA ILE A 75 -7.16 -1.24 7.36
C ILE A 75 -8.44 -1.72 6.67
N PRO A 76 -9.46 -0.87 6.43
CA PRO A 76 -10.64 -1.29 5.71
C PRO A 76 -10.37 -1.65 4.25
N ALA A 77 -9.48 -0.91 3.55
CA ALA A 77 -9.16 -1.19 2.16
C ALA A 77 -8.50 -2.57 2.00
N VAL A 78 -7.50 -2.91 2.83
CA VAL A 78 -6.86 -4.24 2.82
C VAL A 78 -7.87 -5.34 3.16
N THR A 79 -8.68 -5.14 4.20
CA THR A 79 -9.67 -6.13 4.63
C THR A 79 -10.69 -6.42 3.54
N LEU A 80 -11.25 -5.36 2.92
CA LEU A 80 -12.21 -5.49 1.84
C LEU A 80 -11.60 -6.11 0.58
N THR A 81 -10.38 -5.69 0.21
CA THR A 81 -9.65 -6.25 -0.93
C THR A 81 -9.45 -7.75 -0.78
N LEU A 82 -8.89 -8.19 0.35
CA LEU A 82 -8.61 -9.60 0.58
C LEU A 82 -9.89 -10.43 0.72
N PHE A 83 -10.91 -9.88 1.34
CA PHE A 83 -12.21 -10.53 1.46
C PHE A 83 -12.86 -10.74 0.09
N LEU A 84 -13.01 -9.69 -0.70
CA LEU A 84 -13.61 -9.77 -2.04
C LEU A 84 -12.78 -10.65 -2.97
N ALA A 85 -11.45 -10.46 -2.96
CA ALA A 85 -10.55 -11.28 -3.75
C ALA A 85 -10.63 -12.77 -3.40
N SER A 86 -10.74 -13.11 -2.11
CA SER A 86 -10.85 -14.50 -1.68
C SER A 86 -12.17 -15.14 -2.13
N MET A 87 -13.27 -14.40 -2.13
CA MET A 87 -14.56 -14.89 -2.65
C MET A 87 -14.50 -15.17 -4.15
N VAL A 88 -13.97 -14.21 -4.92
CA VAL A 88 -13.83 -14.38 -6.37
C VAL A 88 -12.83 -15.49 -6.70
N ALA A 89 -11.69 -15.53 -6.02
CA ALA A 89 -10.68 -16.58 -6.19
C ALA A 89 -11.22 -17.99 -5.88
N PHE A 90 -12.02 -18.10 -4.84
CA PHE A 90 -12.68 -19.39 -4.49
C PHE A 90 -13.58 -19.87 -5.63
N VAL A 91 -14.41 -18.99 -6.18
CA VAL A 91 -15.26 -19.36 -7.32
C VAL A 91 -14.43 -19.76 -8.53
N LEU A 92 -13.40 -19.00 -8.88
CA LEU A 92 -12.53 -19.25 -10.02
C LEU A 92 -11.65 -20.51 -9.85
N ALA A 93 -11.35 -20.89 -8.61
CA ALA A 93 -10.56 -22.09 -8.33
C ALA A 93 -11.41 -23.36 -8.23
N ARG A 94 -12.62 -23.22 -7.67
CA ARG A 94 -13.48 -24.38 -7.34
C ARG A 94 -14.40 -24.80 -8.47
N PHE A 95 -14.91 -23.82 -9.24
CA PHE A 95 -15.89 -24.10 -10.29
C PHE A 95 -15.28 -23.95 -11.67
N ASN A 96 -15.46 -24.98 -12.52
CA ASN A 96 -15.04 -24.95 -13.92
C ASN A 96 -16.19 -24.45 -14.80
N TRP A 97 -16.07 -23.24 -15.29
CA TRP A 97 -17.01 -22.66 -16.26
C TRP A 97 -16.26 -21.92 -17.38
N LYS A 98 -16.93 -21.75 -18.49
CA LYS A 98 -16.32 -21.24 -19.75
C LYS A 98 -15.64 -19.87 -19.59
N PHE A 99 -16.08 -19.05 -18.64
CA PHE A 99 -15.59 -17.70 -18.44
C PHE A 99 -14.48 -17.54 -17.40
N ASN A 100 -14.04 -18.63 -16.73
CA ASN A 100 -13.00 -18.53 -15.70
C ASN A 100 -11.74 -17.82 -16.20
N ILE A 101 -11.26 -18.18 -17.40
CA ILE A 101 -10.05 -17.59 -17.99
C ILE A 101 -10.30 -16.11 -18.36
N VAL A 102 -11.47 -15.82 -18.89
CA VAL A 102 -11.85 -14.45 -19.28
C VAL A 102 -11.97 -13.56 -18.06
N MET A 103 -12.62 -14.04 -17.00
CA MET A 103 -12.75 -13.31 -15.73
C MET A 103 -11.38 -13.06 -15.09
N LEU A 104 -10.55 -14.09 -14.99
CA LEU A 104 -9.20 -13.95 -14.44
C LEU A 104 -8.35 -13.00 -15.30
N GLY A 105 -8.46 -13.09 -16.61
CA GLY A 105 -7.82 -12.19 -17.56
C GLY A 105 -8.30 -10.74 -17.40
N ALA A 106 -9.60 -10.51 -17.24
CA ALA A 106 -10.16 -9.18 -17.02
C ALA A 106 -9.65 -8.54 -15.69
N PHE A 107 -9.65 -9.30 -14.60
CA PHE A 107 -9.09 -8.86 -13.33
C PHE A 107 -7.59 -8.53 -13.43
N THR A 108 -6.82 -9.38 -14.13
CA THR A 108 -5.39 -9.16 -14.33
C THR A 108 -5.12 -7.98 -15.24
N ALA A 109 -5.89 -7.83 -16.34
CA ALA A 109 -5.74 -6.73 -17.29
C ALA A 109 -6.03 -5.37 -16.64
N GLY A 110 -6.99 -5.30 -15.70
CA GLY A 110 -7.29 -4.10 -14.93
C GLY A 110 -6.06 -3.55 -14.18
N ASN A 111 -5.20 -4.42 -13.69
CA ASN A 111 -3.97 -4.03 -12.99
C ASN A 111 -2.85 -3.54 -13.93
N LEU A 112 -2.95 -3.78 -15.23
CA LEU A 112 -1.96 -3.32 -16.22
C LEU A 112 -2.22 -1.88 -16.65
N LEU A 113 -3.40 -1.34 -16.36
CA LEU A 113 -3.73 0.04 -16.68
C LEU A 113 -3.01 0.98 -15.71
N PRO A 114 -2.23 1.95 -16.21
CA PRO A 114 -1.59 2.92 -15.35
C PRO A 114 -2.65 3.80 -14.65
N PRO A 115 -2.60 3.95 -13.31
CA PRO A 115 -3.56 4.76 -12.57
C PRO A 115 -3.70 6.18 -13.12
N GLN A 116 -2.62 6.76 -13.64
CA GLN A 116 -2.58 8.11 -14.20
C GLN A 116 -3.47 8.25 -15.45
N ALA A 117 -3.60 7.20 -16.26
CA ALA A 117 -4.48 7.21 -17.42
C ALA A 117 -5.97 7.23 -17.04
N LEU A 118 -6.29 6.71 -15.85
CA LEU A 118 -7.65 6.64 -15.33
C LEU A 118 -8.02 7.82 -14.42
N LEU A 119 -7.12 8.79 -14.22
CA LEU A 119 -7.33 9.93 -13.33
C LEU A 119 -8.62 10.67 -13.66
N ILE A 120 -8.77 11.16 -14.89
CA ILE A 120 -9.94 11.96 -15.29
C ILE A 120 -11.23 11.14 -15.25
N PRO A 121 -11.29 9.92 -15.82
CA PRO A 121 -12.49 9.08 -15.74
C PRO A 121 -12.92 8.79 -14.31
N VAL A 122 -12.00 8.39 -13.42
CA VAL A 122 -12.30 8.06 -12.03
C VAL A 122 -12.73 9.31 -11.26
N PHE A 123 -12.04 10.44 -11.43
CA PHE A 123 -12.42 11.69 -10.79
C PHE A 123 -13.85 12.11 -11.17
N LYS A 124 -14.17 12.11 -12.48
CA LYS A 124 -15.53 12.46 -12.95
C LYS A 124 -16.58 11.47 -12.46
N MET A 125 -16.27 10.19 -12.45
CA MET A 125 -17.18 9.17 -11.91
C MET A 125 -17.46 9.43 -10.43
N PHE A 126 -16.44 9.70 -9.61
CA PHE A 126 -16.61 9.96 -8.18
C PHE A 126 -17.36 11.29 -7.91
N GLN A 127 -17.17 12.28 -8.79
CA GLN A 127 -17.90 13.54 -8.75
C GLN A 127 -19.39 13.38 -9.06
N SER A 128 -19.75 12.40 -9.90
CA SER A 128 -21.13 12.16 -10.31
C SER A 128 -21.92 11.25 -9.35
N ILE A 129 -21.24 10.55 -8.44
CA ILE A 129 -21.89 9.70 -7.45
C ILE A 129 -22.27 10.53 -6.23
N GLU A 130 -23.56 10.87 -6.13
CA GLU A 130 -24.08 11.59 -4.98
C GLU A 130 -24.16 10.69 -3.74
N VAL A 131 -23.73 11.21 -2.62
CA VAL A 131 -23.79 10.53 -1.32
C VAL A 131 -24.31 11.51 -0.26
N PRO A 132 -24.94 11.02 0.81
CA PRO A 132 -25.39 11.88 1.89
C PRO A 132 -24.25 12.67 2.55
N PHE A 133 -24.52 13.88 3.02
CA PHE A 133 -23.50 14.75 3.66
C PHE A 133 -22.87 14.18 4.93
N TRP A 134 -23.53 13.23 5.61
CA TRP A 134 -22.94 12.50 6.72
C TRP A 134 -21.87 11.49 6.28
N PHE A 135 -21.86 11.13 4.99
CA PHE A 135 -20.89 10.21 4.40
C PHE A 135 -19.70 10.96 3.77
N SER A 136 -19.97 12.08 3.12
CA SER A 136 -18.96 12.96 2.54
C SER A 136 -19.40 14.42 2.62
N SER A 137 -18.48 15.27 3.08
CA SER A 137 -18.75 16.72 3.19
C SER A 137 -18.96 17.41 1.83
N SER A 138 -18.53 16.79 0.73
CA SER A 138 -18.74 17.29 -0.63
C SER A 138 -20.10 16.89 -1.22
N GLY A 139 -20.87 16.03 -0.56
CA GLY A 139 -22.08 15.43 -1.11
C GLY A 139 -21.86 14.44 -2.25
N THR A 140 -20.59 14.12 -2.55
CA THR A 140 -20.17 13.14 -3.57
C THR A 140 -19.14 12.18 -3.00
N LEU A 141 -18.70 11.16 -3.75
CA LEU A 141 -17.62 10.26 -3.31
C LEU A 141 -16.25 10.96 -3.25
N LEU A 142 -16.10 12.14 -3.86
CA LEU A 142 -14.91 12.97 -3.68
C LEU A 142 -14.80 13.44 -2.23
N ASN A 143 -13.58 13.74 -1.82
CA ASN A 143 -13.26 14.25 -0.49
C ASN A 143 -13.82 13.37 0.64
N SER A 144 -13.72 12.05 0.48
CA SER A 144 -14.16 11.06 1.47
C SER A 144 -13.17 9.91 1.61
N TYR A 145 -13.03 9.38 2.83
CA TYR A 145 -12.25 8.17 3.06
C TYR A 145 -12.80 6.97 2.28
N TRP A 146 -14.12 6.87 2.16
CA TRP A 146 -14.77 5.77 1.43
C TRP A 146 -14.45 5.80 -0.07
N GLY A 147 -14.37 6.98 -0.67
CA GLY A 147 -13.91 7.12 -2.06
C GLY A 147 -12.49 6.60 -2.22
N LEU A 148 -11.59 6.98 -1.31
CA LEU A 148 -10.21 6.51 -1.35
C LEU A 148 -10.07 5.01 -1.07
N ILE A 149 -10.86 4.47 -0.12
CA ILE A 149 -10.95 3.02 0.13
C ILE A 149 -11.45 2.29 -1.13
N ALA A 150 -12.53 2.78 -1.75
CA ALA A 150 -13.13 2.14 -2.93
C ALA A 150 -12.16 2.07 -4.11
N VAL A 151 -11.42 3.13 -4.40
CA VAL A 151 -10.45 3.13 -5.50
C VAL A 151 -9.30 2.16 -5.23
N ASN A 152 -8.77 2.12 -3.99
CA ASN A 152 -7.72 1.17 -3.63
C ASN A 152 -8.21 -0.28 -3.76
N VAL A 153 -9.41 -0.59 -3.25
CA VAL A 153 -10.01 -1.93 -3.39
C VAL A 153 -10.17 -2.29 -4.86
N ALA A 154 -10.70 -1.38 -5.69
CA ALA A 154 -10.93 -1.64 -7.10
C ALA A 154 -9.63 -1.97 -7.86
N PHE A 155 -8.54 -1.27 -7.57
CA PHE A 155 -7.25 -1.52 -8.22
C PHE A 155 -6.54 -2.78 -7.70
N GLN A 156 -6.69 -3.12 -6.42
CA GLN A 156 -5.93 -4.23 -5.82
C GLN A 156 -6.64 -5.59 -5.84
N VAL A 157 -7.98 -5.60 -5.92
CA VAL A 157 -8.76 -6.86 -5.90
C VAL A 157 -8.38 -7.82 -7.02
N GLY A 158 -7.99 -7.31 -8.18
CA GLY A 158 -7.60 -8.11 -9.34
C GLY A 158 -6.32 -8.91 -9.10
N PHE A 159 -5.28 -8.26 -8.61
CA PHE A 159 -4.01 -8.90 -8.27
C PHE A 159 -4.19 -9.94 -7.17
N CYS A 160 -4.87 -9.58 -6.09
CA CYS A 160 -5.14 -10.51 -4.99
C CYS A 160 -5.97 -11.72 -5.44
N THR A 161 -6.96 -11.51 -6.32
CA THR A 161 -7.74 -12.60 -6.92
C THR A 161 -6.86 -13.54 -7.73
N PHE A 162 -5.95 -13.01 -8.55
CA PHE A 162 -5.02 -13.81 -9.32
C PHE A 162 -4.14 -14.70 -8.44
N VAL A 163 -3.50 -14.12 -7.43
CA VAL A 163 -2.62 -14.85 -6.51
C VAL A 163 -3.39 -15.89 -5.73
N LEU A 164 -4.53 -15.52 -5.12
CA LEU A 164 -5.35 -16.42 -4.32
C LEU A 164 -5.96 -17.55 -5.14
N SER A 165 -6.42 -17.27 -6.38
CA SER A 165 -6.98 -18.33 -7.23
C SER A 165 -5.95 -19.38 -7.60
N ASN A 166 -4.70 -18.97 -7.86
CA ASN A 166 -3.61 -19.90 -8.13
C ASN A 166 -3.24 -20.71 -6.88
N TYR A 167 -3.21 -20.09 -5.72
CA TYR A 167 -2.97 -20.81 -4.45
C TYR A 167 -4.07 -21.82 -4.16
N MET A 168 -5.35 -21.40 -4.30
CA MET A 168 -6.50 -22.26 -4.05
C MET A 168 -6.60 -23.43 -5.02
N LYS A 169 -6.17 -23.25 -6.30
CA LYS A 169 -6.09 -24.35 -7.28
C LYS A 169 -5.06 -25.42 -6.93
N ALA A 170 -4.04 -25.06 -6.15
CA ALA A 170 -3.02 -26.02 -5.69
C ALA A 170 -3.49 -26.85 -4.48
N LEU A 171 -4.61 -26.50 -3.84
CA LEU A 171 -5.16 -27.27 -2.73
C LEU A 171 -5.73 -28.60 -3.26
N PRO A 172 -5.53 -29.73 -2.53
CA PRO A 172 -6.05 -31.04 -2.92
C PRO A 172 -7.57 -31.03 -3.06
N LYS A 173 -8.08 -31.57 -4.16
CA LYS A 173 -9.53 -31.63 -4.42
C LYS A 173 -10.26 -32.55 -3.44
N GLU A 174 -9.58 -33.54 -2.97
CA GLU A 174 -10.07 -34.59 -2.04
C GLU A 174 -10.59 -33.96 -0.73
N ILE A 175 -10.01 -32.82 -0.30
CA ILE A 175 -10.47 -32.09 0.89
C ILE A 175 -11.90 -31.56 0.67
N TYR A 176 -12.20 -31.09 -0.53
CA TYR A 176 -13.52 -30.56 -0.86
C TYR A 176 -14.53 -31.68 -1.14
N GLU A 177 -14.07 -32.76 -1.75
CA GLU A 177 -14.90 -33.94 -2.03
C GLU A 177 -15.34 -34.64 -0.73
N SER A 178 -14.43 -34.82 0.23
CA SER A 178 -14.77 -35.34 1.56
C SER A 178 -15.76 -34.41 2.30
N ALA A 179 -15.54 -33.09 2.25
CA ALA A 179 -16.46 -32.15 2.87
C ALA A 179 -17.88 -32.18 2.24
N MET A 180 -17.98 -32.43 0.92
CA MET A 180 -19.28 -32.62 0.27
C MET A 180 -19.98 -33.88 0.72
N VAL A 181 -19.24 -34.99 0.91
CA VAL A 181 -19.77 -36.24 1.46
C VAL A 181 -20.29 -36.03 2.88
N ASP A 182 -19.59 -35.21 3.67
CA ASP A 182 -20.01 -34.81 5.03
C ASP A 182 -21.18 -33.81 5.04
N GLY A 183 -21.71 -33.42 3.88
CA GLY A 183 -22.86 -32.52 3.74
C GLY A 183 -22.52 -31.03 3.91
N ALA A 184 -21.24 -30.64 3.82
CA ALA A 184 -20.83 -29.24 3.92
C ALA A 184 -21.34 -28.42 2.72
N SER A 185 -22.07 -27.35 2.98
CA SER A 185 -22.48 -26.39 1.95
C SER A 185 -21.26 -25.65 1.37
N ILE A 186 -21.39 -25.08 0.16
CA ILE A 186 -20.37 -24.28 -0.50
C ILE A 186 -19.86 -23.14 0.42
N TRP A 187 -20.78 -22.50 1.14
CA TRP A 187 -20.45 -21.44 2.08
C TRP A 187 -19.64 -21.95 3.28
N GLN A 188 -19.97 -23.14 3.78
CA GLN A 188 -19.16 -23.80 4.83
C GLN A 188 -17.78 -24.19 4.32
N GLN A 189 -17.67 -24.70 3.08
CA GLN A 189 -16.38 -24.98 2.44
C GLN A 189 -15.52 -23.71 2.30
N PHE A 190 -16.11 -22.57 1.94
CA PHE A 190 -15.39 -21.31 1.88
C PHE A 190 -14.84 -20.90 3.25
N TRP A 191 -15.72 -20.78 4.26
CA TRP A 191 -15.34 -20.23 5.56
C TRP A 191 -14.53 -21.20 6.43
N LYS A 192 -14.89 -22.49 6.44
CA LYS A 192 -14.33 -23.47 7.37
C LYS A 192 -13.15 -24.24 6.80
N LEU A 193 -13.00 -24.30 5.48
CA LEU A 193 -11.91 -25.04 4.82
C LEU A 193 -10.99 -24.08 4.07
N THR A 194 -11.52 -23.35 3.07
CA THR A 194 -10.68 -22.59 2.14
C THR A 194 -9.95 -21.44 2.84
N LEU A 195 -10.65 -20.57 3.55
CA LEU A 195 -10.03 -19.44 4.22
C LEU A 195 -8.96 -19.86 5.25
N PRO A 196 -9.21 -20.85 6.13
CA PRO A 196 -8.18 -21.34 7.03
C PRO A 196 -6.96 -21.93 6.32
N LEU A 197 -7.14 -22.68 5.24
CA LEU A 197 -6.05 -23.24 4.45
C LEU A 197 -5.25 -22.19 3.70
N CYS A 198 -5.90 -21.07 3.34
CA CYS A 198 -5.28 -19.94 2.65
C CYS A 198 -4.63 -18.93 3.59
N ARG A 199 -4.66 -19.11 4.92
CA ARG A 199 -4.07 -18.16 5.89
C ARG A 199 -2.65 -17.74 5.54
N PRO A 200 -1.70 -18.62 5.13
CA PRO A 200 -0.36 -18.19 4.80
C PRO A 200 -0.32 -17.23 3.60
N SER A 201 -1.09 -17.52 2.55
CA SER A 201 -1.20 -16.68 1.36
C SER A 201 -1.91 -15.35 1.67
N LEU A 202 -2.97 -15.39 2.48
CA LEU A 202 -3.68 -14.20 2.93
C LEU A 202 -2.78 -13.29 3.78
N ALA A 203 -1.98 -13.86 4.68
CA ALA A 203 -1.04 -13.09 5.49
C ALA A 203 0.04 -12.41 4.64
N ALA A 204 0.61 -13.14 3.67
CA ALA A 204 1.59 -12.59 2.74
C ALA A 204 0.99 -11.45 1.89
N LEU A 205 -0.22 -11.65 1.36
CA LEU A 205 -0.92 -10.61 0.63
C LEU A 205 -1.30 -9.44 1.52
N ALA A 206 -1.72 -9.66 2.75
CA ALA A 206 -2.04 -8.59 3.69
C ALA A 206 -0.83 -7.68 3.93
N THR A 207 0.36 -8.26 4.15
CA THR A 207 1.60 -7.49 4.33
C THR A 207 1.92 -6.66 3.09
N LEU A 208 1.77 -7.24 1.90
CA LEU A 208 2.01 -6.56 0.62
C LEU A 208 1.01 -5.42 0.40
N GLU A 209 -0.28 -5.69 0.60
CA GLU A 209 -1.35 -4.72 0.43
C GLU A 209 -1.29 -3.57 1.46
N ILE A 210 -0.96 -3.87 2.72
CA ILE A 210 -0.71 -2.84 3.73
C ILE A 210 0.39 -1.91 3.23
N THR A 211 1.50 -2.46 2.74
CA THR A 211 2.62 -1.66 2.24
C THR A 211 2.19 -0.79 1.05
N TRP A 212 1.46 -1.34 0.10
CA TRP A 212 1.04 -0.60 -1.09
C TRP A 212 0.01 0.48 -0.78
N ILE A 213 -1.05 0.13 -0.05
CA ILE A 213 -2.15 1.07 0.24
C ILE A 213 -1.69 2.14 1.24
N TYR A 214 -0.86 1.80 2.22
CA TYR A 214 -0.29 2.78 3.14
C TYR A 214 0.59 3.80 2.41
N ASN A 215 1.39 3.36 1.44
CA ASN A 215 2.26 4.24 0.65
C ASN A 215 1.54 4.89 -0.55
N GLU A 216 0.23 4.66 -0.70
CA GLU A 216 -0.52 5.26 -1.78
C GLU A 216 -0.60 6.79 -1.57
N PHE A 217 -0.11 7.53 -2.56
CA PHE A 217 -0.05 8.98 -2.56
C PHE A 217 -0.91 9.60 -3.68
N PHE A 218 -0.94 8.93 -4.84
CA PHE A 218 -1.51 9.49 -6.05
C PHE A 218 -3.03 9.71 -5.92
N TRP A 219 -3.78 8.68 -5.58
CA TRP A 219 -5.23 8.80 -5.45
C TRP A 219 -5.64 9.68 -4.27
N ALA A 220 -4.87 9.66 -3.18
CA ALA A 220 -5.11 10.54 -2.05
C ALA A 220 -5.03 12.02 -2.46
N THR A 221 -4.01 12.39 -3.24
CA THR A 221 -3.83 13.77 -3.70
C THR A 221 -4.88 14.19 -4.73
N VAL A 222 -5.39 13.24 -5.54
CA VAL A 222 -6.40 13.53 -6.57
C VAL A 222 -7.82 13.60 -6.00
N LEU A 223 -8.18 12.68 -5.10
CA LEU A 223 -9.57 12.53 -4.65
C LEU A 223 -9.88 13.28 -3.37
N LEU A 224 -8.89 13.58 -2.53
CA LEU A 224 -9.07 14.38 -1.32
C LEU A 224 -8.71 15.83 -1.58
N GLN A 225 -9.57 16.73 -1.15
CA GLN A 225 -9.39 18.18 -1.26
C GLN A 225 -9.15 18.84 0.10
N ASN A 226 -9.63 18.20 1.16
CA ASN A 226 -9.43 18.67 2.52
C ASN A 226 -8.11 18.11 3.07
N GLY A 227 -7.16 19.02 3.35
CA GLY A 227 -5.86 18.67 3.91
C GLY A 227 -5.93 17.91 5.22
N ASP A 228 -6.98 18.10 6.02
CA ASP A 228 -7.18 17.35 7.28
C ASP A 228 -7.39 15.84 7.08
N MET A 229 -7.90 15.47 5.92
CA MET A 229 -8.18 14.08 5.57
C MET A 229 -7.02 13.34 4.91
N PHE A 230 -5.94 14.04 4.57
CA PHE A 230 -4.81 13.44 3.89
C PHE A 230 -4.18 12.32 4.73
N PRO A 231 -3.80 11.18 4.12
CA PRO A 231 -2.96 10.17 4.75
C PRO A 231 -1.55 10.73 4.98
N ILE A 232 -0.78 10.01 5.79
CA ILE A 232 0.54 10.47 6.22
C ILE A 232 1.52 10.68 5.05
N THR A 233 1.45 9.86 4.03
CA THR A 233 2.32 9.94 2.83
C THR A 233 2.10 11.24 2.05
N SER A 234 0.85 11.69 1.93
CA SER A 234 0.52 12.97 1.28
C SER A 234 0.91 14.18 2.12
N SER A 235 1.14 14.01 3.42
CA SER A 235 1.47 15.10 4.33
C SER A 235 2.92 15.55 4.24
N LEU A 236 3.79 14.75 3.63
CA LEU A 236 5.20 15.12 3.45
C LEU A 236 5.35 16.41 2.63
N THR A 237 4.45 16.64 1.68
CA THR A 237 4.41 17.89 0.89
C THR A 237 4.12 19.12 1.75
N ASN A 238 3.42 18.97 2.88
CA ASN A 238 3.11 20.07 3.79
C ASN A 238 4.33 20.53 4.61
N LEU A 239 5.36 19.68 4.75
CA LEU A 239 6.62 20.03 5.38
C LEU A 239 7.53 20.83 4.44
N SER A 240 7.22 20.82 3.15
CA SER A 240 7.93 21.63 2.15
C SER A 240 7.27 23.00 2.07
N GLY A 241 7.95 24.04 2.49
CA GLY A 241 7.46 25.41 2.38
C GLY A 241 7.36 25.86 0.91
N ALA A 242 6.46 26.80 0.63
CA ALA A 242 6.24 27.32 -0.74
C ALA A 242 7.49 27.99 -1.35
N PHE A 243 8.33 28.61 -0.52
CA PHE A 243 9.53 29.35 -0.95
C PHE A 243 10.85 28.76 -0.44
N PHE A 244 10.77 27.89 0.56
CA PHE A 244 11.94 27.32 1.22
C PHE A 244 11.59 25.93 1.76
N THR A 245 12.46 24.97 1.50
CA THR A 245 12.32 23.61 2.00
C THR A 245 13.51 23.27 2.91
N ASP A 246 13.22 22.98 4.18
CA ASP A 246 14.19 22.37 5.07
C ASP A 246 14.28 20.86 4.78
N ASN A 247 15.30 20.49 4.03
CA ASN A 247 15.51 19.09 3.64
C ASN A 247 15.78 18.17 4.84
N ASN A 248 16.30 18.68 5.94
CA ASN A 248 16.55 17.91 7.16
C ASN A 248 15.21 17.59 7.87
N LEU A 249 14.31 18.57 7.91
CA LEU A 249 12.94 18.40 8.42
C LEU A 249 12.15 17.40 7.56
N VAL A 250 12.20 17.56 6.23
CA VAL A 250 11.54 16.63 5.30
C VAL A 250 12.11 15.21 5.43
N ALA A 251 13.43 15.07 5.59
CA ALA A 251 14.07 13.77 5.82
C ALA A 251 13.60 13.11 7.13
N ALA A 252 13.45 13.89 8.21
CA ALA A 252 12.88 13.36 9.47
C ALA A 252 11.43 12.89 9.30
N GLY A 253 10.61 13.68 8.60
CA GLY A 253 9.25 13.28 8.23
C GLY A 253 9.22 12.00 7.40
N ALA A 254 10.07 11.90 6.38
CA ALA A 254 10.15 10.71 5.52
C ALA A 254 10.57 9.45 6.29
N VAL A 255 11.53 9.56 7.20
CA VAL A 255 11.96 8.44 8.07
C VAL A 255 10.80 7.98 8.96
N MET A 256 10.07 8.90 9.60
CA MET A 256 8.90 8.53 10.42
C MET A 256 7.79 7.87 9.61
N ILE A 257 7.52 8.36 8.40
CA ILE A 257 6.50 7.78 7.51
C ILE A 257 6.89 6.36 7.07
N ALA A 258 8.17 6.11 6.84
CA ALA A 258 8.64 4.80 6.38
C ALA A 258 8.60 3.73 7.49
N LEU A 259 8.68 4.10 8.78
CA LEU A 259 8.78 3.15 9.90
C LEU A 259 7.70 2.05 9.88
N PRO A 260 6.39 2.33 9.71
CA PRO A 260 5.37 1.29 9.74
C PRO A 260 5.45 0.25 8.62
N THR A 261 6.14 0.58 7.52
CA THR A 261 6.29 -0.33 6.38
C THR A 261 7.60 -1.12 6.40
N VAL A 262 8.54 -0.74 7.26
CA VAL A 262 9.83 -1.42 7.46
C VAL A 262 9.77 -2.44 8.60
N ILE A 263 8.87 -2.23 9.57
CA ILE A 263 8.64 -3.11 10.72
C ILE A 263 7.60 -4.17 10.38
#